data_0cd15e24c808eb1ae67616b108da7845
#
_entry.id   0cd15e24c808eb1ae67616b108da7845
#
_cell.length_a   1.000
_cell.length_b   1.000
_cell.length_c   1.000
_cell.angle_alpha   90.00
_cell.angle_beta   90.00
_cell.angle_gamma   90.00
#
_symmetry.space_group_name_H-M   'P 1'
#
loop_
_entity.id
_entity.type
_entity.pdbx_description
1 polymer ?
#
loop_
_entity_poly.entity_id
_entity_poly.type
_entity_poly.pdbx_seq_one_letter_code
_entity_poly.pdbx_strand_id
1 'polypeptide(L)'
;MASKEILFDAKAREKLSSGVDKLANAVKVTLGPKGRNVVIEKSFGAPVITKDGVSVAKEIELEDKFENMGAQMVREVASKTNDIAGDGTTTATVLAQAIYREGVKLVAAGRNPMAIKRGVDKAVEAVSKELGNIAKPTRDQKEIAQVGTISANSDATIGNIIAEAMAKVGKEGVITVEEAKGLETTLDVVEGMKFDRGYLSPYFVTNAEKMVCELDNPYILCNEKKISSMKDMLPVLEQVAKVNRPLVIIAEDIEGEALATLVVNKLRGALNVVAVKAPGFGERRKAMLEDIAILTGGEAVFEERGVKLESLPLSSLGTAKRVVIDKENTTIVDGAGKSDEIKARVKQIRAQIEETTSDYDREKLQERLAKLVGGVAVIHVGAATETEMKEKKDRVEDALNATRAAVEEGIIPGGGTAFVRTIKVLDDIKPADDDELAGLNIVRRSLEEPLRLIAGNAGHEGSVVVEKVREGKDGFGFNAATGEYEDLIKAGVIDPKKVARIALQNAASVASLLLTTECAIAEKPEPKKDMPAMPDMGGMGGMGGMY
;
A
#
# COMPACT_ATOMS: atom_id res chain seq x y z
N MET A 1 -21.36 25.70 -15.66
CA MET A 1 -21.40 24.38 -14.97
C MET A 1 -22.00 23.38 -15.95
N ALA A 2 -21.37 22.22 -16.12
CA ALA A 2 -21.92 21.15 -16.96
C ALA A 2 -23.27 20.69 -16.39
N SER A 3 -24.25 20.40 -17.27
CA SER A 3 -25.54 19.85 -16.85
C SER A 3 -25.36 18.48 -16.23
N LYS A 4 -26.18 18.15 -15.20
CA LYS A 4 -26.11 16.85 -14.53
C LYS A 4 -27.22 15.95 -15.02
N GLU A 5 -26.93 14.66 -15.10
CA GLU A 5 -27.90 13.59 -15.27
C GLU A 5 -28.11 12.89 -13.94
N ILE A 6 -29.36 12.57 -13.60
CA ILE A 6 -29.71 12.00 -12.30
C ILE A 6 -30.49 10.72 -12.57
N LEU A 7 -30.04 9.62 -11.98
CA LEU A 7 -30.74 8.33 -11.96
C LEU A 7 -31.21 8.01 -10.55
N PHE A 8 -32.40 7.42 -10.45
CA PHE A 8 -33.02 7.03 -9.18
C PHE A 8 -33.32 5.53 -9.17
N ASP A 9 -33.54 5.01 -7.99
CA ASP A 9 -34.11 3.68 -7.71
C ASP A 9 -33.39 2.53 -8.46
N ALA A 10 -34.15 1.67 -9.09
CA ALA A 10 -33.69 0.49 -9.80
C ALA A 10 -32.68 0.80 -10.90
N LYS A 11 -32.87 1.92 -11.65
CA LYS A 11 -31.97 2.32 -12.74
C LYS A 11 -30.58 2.70 -12.24
N ALA A 12 -30.52 3.44 -11.12
CA ALA A 12 -29.25 3.78 -10.49
C ALA A 12 -28.54 2.52 -10.01
N ARG A 13 -29.25 1.63 -9.29
CA ARG A 13 -28.71 0.38 -8.78
C ARG A 13 -28.23 -0.57 -9.88
N GLU A 14 -28.95 -0.69 -10.98
CA GLU A 14 -28.57 -1.52 -12.14
C GLU A 14 -27.22 -1.07 -12.72
N LYS A 15 -27.07 0.24 -12.96
CA LYS A 15 -25.84 0.82 -13.51
C LYS A 15 -24.65 0.65 -12.55
N LEU A 16 -24.84 0.97 -11.27
CA LEU A 16 -23.81 0.77 -10.25
C LEU A 16 -23.41 -0.71 -10.15
N SER A 17 -24.39 -1.64 -10.19
CA SER A 17 -24.14 -3.09 -10.14
C SER A 17 -23.32 -3.57 -11.34
N SER A 18 -23.65 -3.09 -12.56
CA SER A 18 -22.88 -3.39 -13.76
C SER A 18 -21.41 -2.96 -13.62
N GLY A 19 -21.16 -1.77 -13.09
CA GLY A 19 -19.81 -1.27 -12.84
C GLY A 19 -19.03 -2.09 -11.83
N VAL A 20 -19.67 -2.42 -10.68
CA VAL A 20 -19.10 -3.31 -9.65
C VAL A 20 -18.71 -4.65 -10.26
N ASP A 21 -19.60 -5.25 -11.06
CA ASP A 21 -19.37 -6.56 -11.67
C ASP A 21 -18.26 -6.53 -12.72
N LYS A 22 -18.20 -5.51 -13.56
CA LYS A 22 -17.13 -5.38 -14.58
C LYS A 22 -15.76 -5.33 -13.93
N LEU A 23 -15.56 -4.48 -12.92
CA LEU A 23 -14.30 -4.38 -12.22
C LEU A 23 -13.96 -5.67 -11.46
N ALA A 24 -14.87 -6.16 -10.62
CA ALA A 24 -14.61 -7.34 -9.81
C ALA A 24 -14.36 -8.60 -10.67
N ASN A 25 -15.04 -8.75 -11.81
CA ASN A 25 -14.82 -9.88 -12.72
C ASN A 25 -13.43 -9.84 -13.36
N ALA A 26 -12.88 -8.65 -13.65
CA ALA A 26 -11.53 -8.52 -14.16
C ALA A 26 -10.47 -8.85 -13.08
N VAL A 27 -10.71 -8.40 -11.83
CA VAL A 27 -9.77 -8.60 -10.72
C VAL A 27 -9.77 -10.06 -10.22
N LYS A 28 -10.93 -10.70 -10.07
CA LYS A 28 -11.06 -12.02 -9.42
C LYS A 28 -10.35 -13.17 -10.12
N VAL A 29 -10.01 -13.03 -11.41
CA VAL A 29 -9.28 -14.06 -12.16
C VAL A 29 -7.86 -14.27 -11.66
N THR A 30 -7.33 -13.31 -10.91
CA THR A 30 -5.98 -13.35 -10.34
C THR A 30 -5.88 -14.12 -9.02
N LEU A 31 -7.04 -14.43 -8.36
CA LEU A 31 -7.07 -14.98 -7.00
C LEU A 31 -6.60 -16.43 -6.92
N GLY A 32 -5.74 -16.68 -5.94
CA GLY A 32 -5.28 -18.02 -5.57
C GLY A 32 -4.06 -18.52 -6.36
N PRO A 33 -3.53 -19.71 -6.00
CA PRO A 33 -2.27 -20.23 -6.57
C PRO A 33 -2.37 -20.54 -8.07
N LYS A 34 -3.58 -20.82 -8.58
CA LYS A 34 -3.88 -21.02 -10.01
C LYS A 34 -4.58 -19.82 -10.64
N GLY A 35 -4.55 -18.66 -9.99
CA GLY A 35 -4.97 -17.39 -10.55
C GLY A 35 -4.14 -17.01 -11.79
N ARG A 36 -4.74 -16.27 -12.71
CA ARG A 36 -4.15 -15.91 -14.02
C ARG A 36 -3.79 -14.45 -14.08
N ASN A 37 -2.86 -14.14 -14.97
CA ASN A 37 -2.46 -12.76 -15.24
C ASN A 37 -3.54 -11.99 -15.99
N VAL A 38 -3.57 -10.68 -15.75
CA VAL A 38 -4.30 -9.70 -16.55
C VAL A 38 -3.30 -8.89 -17.36
N VAL A 39 -3.62 -8.67 -18.64
CA VAL A 39 -2.83 -7.81 -19.54
C VAL A 39 -3.49 -6.45 -19.60
N ILE A 40 -2.72 -5.40 -19.38
CA ILE A 40 -3.17 -4.02 -19.32
C ILE A 40 -2.47 -3.23 -20.42
N GLU A 41 -3.25 -2.59 -21.29
CA GLU A 41 -2.72 -1.64 -22.28
C GLU A 41 -2.20 -0.37 -21.57
N LYS A 42 -1.10 0.15 -22.06
CA LYS A 42 -0.57 1.46 -21.61
C LYS A 42 -0.59 2.43 -22.79
N SER A 43 -0.88 3.70 -22.52
CA SER A 43 -0.90 4.76 -23.55
C SER A 43 0.46 4.92 -24.24
N PHE A 44 1.54 4.57 -23.55
CA PHE A 44 2.91 4.57 -24.07
C PHE A 44 3.67 3.36 -23.52
N GLY A 45 4.47 2.69 -24.37
CA GLY A 45 5.27 1.54 -23.99
C GLY A 45 4.59 0.19 -24.25
N ALA A 46 5.16 -0.87 -23.68
CA ALA A 46 4.62 -2.22 -23.79
C ALA A 46 3.45 -2.44 -22.82
N PRO A 47 2.50 -3.34 -23.15
CA PRO A 47 1.47 -3.76 -22.21
C PRO A 47 2.07 -4.29 -20.91
N VAL A 48 1.42 -4.01 -19.80
CA VAL A 48 1.80 -4.53 -18.47
C VAL A 48 1.04 -5.82 -18.19
N ILE A 49 1.75 -6.81 -17.67
CA ILE A 49 1.17 -8.09 -17.22
C ILE A 49 1.28 -8.13 -15.70
N THR A 50 0.16 -8.34 -15.01
CA THR A 50 0.13 -8.37 -13.56
C THR A 50 -0.89 -9.37 -13.01
N LYS A 51 -0.66 -9.84 -11.78
CA LYS A 51 -1.63 -10.56 -10.95
C LYS A 51 -2.11 -9.73 -9.77
N ASP A 52 -1.51 -8.57 -9.53
CA ASP A 52 -1.91 -7.71 -8.43
C ASP A 52 -3.30 -7.10 -8.67
N GLY A 53 -4.20 -7.35 -7.70
CA GLY A 53 -5.60 -6.93 -7.80
C GLY A 53 -5.78 -5.41 -7.77
N VAL A 54 -4.97 -4.68 -7.01
CA VAL A 54 -5.10 -3.21 -6.95
C VAL A 54 -4.61 -2.56 -8.25
N SER A 55 -3.55 -3.08 -8.86
CA SER A 55 -3.05 -2.61 -10.16
C SER A 55 -4.09 -2.81 -11.25
N VAL A 56 -4.74 -3.99 -11.28
CA VAL A 56 -5.85 -4.23 -12.22
C VAL A 56 -7.02 -3.28 -11.94
N ALA A 57 -7.41 -3.10 -10.68
CA ALA A 57 -8.56 -2.26 -10.32
C ALA A 57 -8.34 -0.78 -10.67
N LYS A 58 -7.12 -0.26 -10.55
CA LYS A 58 -6.76 1.13 -10.85
C LYS A 58 -6.86 1.47 -12.34
N GLU A 59 -6.62 0.50 -13.22
CA GLU A 59 -6.66 0.71 -14.68
C GLU A 59 -8.05 0.61 -15.30
N ILE A 60 -9.05 0.16 -14.51
CA ILE A 60 -10.41 0.01 -15.04
C ILE A 60 -11.15 1.35 -14.98
N GLU A 61 -11.43 1.90 -16.15
CA GLU A 61 -12.28 3.06 -16.36
C GLU A 61 -13.36 2.71 -17.40
N LEU A 62 -14.61 3.02 -17.08
CA LEU A 62 -15.75 2.67 -17.91
C LEU A 62 -16.32 3.90 -18.59
N GLU A 63 -16.76 3.75 -19.85
CA GLU A 63 -17.31 4.85 -20.66
C GLU A 63 -18.61 5.41 -20.06
N ASP A 64 -19.50 4.52 -19.58
CA ASP A 64 -20.74 4.93 -18.89
C ASP A 64 -20.39 5.45 -17.50
N LYS A 65 -20.67 6.73 -17.25
CA LYS A 65 -20.30 7.42 -15.99
C LYS A 65 -20.95 6.81 -14.75
N PHE A 66 -22.16 6.27 -14.86
CA PHE A 66 -22.84 5.63 -13.74
C PHE A 66 -22.26 4.25 -13.42
N GLU A 67 -21.96 3.47 -14.47
CA GLU A 67 -21.24 2.21 -14.30
C GLU A 67 -19.84 2.47 -13.72
N ASN A 68 -19.17 3.52 -14.21
CA ASN A 68 -17.85 3.91 -13.70
C ASN A 68 -17.88 4.29 -12.22
N MET A 69 -18.94 4.93 -11.72
CA MET A 69 -19.11 5.15 -10.28
C MET A 69 -19.10 3.85 -9.49
N GLY A 70 -19.83 2.81 -9.94
CA GLY A 70 -19.82 1.50 -9.32
C GLY A 70 -18.44 0.86 -9.31
N ALA A 71 -17.73 0.93 -10.44
CA ALA A 71 -16.35 0.47 -10.55
C ALA A 71 -15.41 1.24 -9.61
N GLN A 72 -15.50 2.57 -9.56
CA GLN A 72 -14.68 3.41 -8.68
C GLN A 72 -14.88 3.10 -7.20
N MET A 73 -16.10 2.80 -6.76
CA MET A 73 -16.36 2.40 -5.36
C MET A 73 -15.65 1.10 -5.00
N VAL A 74 -15.62 0.10 -5.89
CA VAL A 74 -14.88 -1.15 -5.65
C VAL A 74 -13.37 -0.94 -5.79
N ARG A 75 -12.92 -0.05 -6.67
CA ARG A 75 -11.51 0.36 -6.74
C ARG A 75 -11.04 0.97 -5.41
N GLU A 76 -11.89 1.77 -4.76
CA GLU A 76 -11.60 2.32 -3.43
C GLU A 76 -11.41 1.23 -2.38
N VAL A 77 -12.21 0.13 -2.42
CA VAL A 77 -12.03 -1.04 -1.55
C VAL A 77 -10.63 -1.64 -1.72
N ALA A 78 -10.21 -1.88 -2.96
CA ALA A 78 -8.89 -2.44 -3.25
C ALA A 78 -7.76 -1.50 -2.79
N SER A 79 -7.87 -0.19 -3.10
CA SER A 79 -6.88 0.81 -2.72
C SER A 79 -6.74 0.95 -1.21
N LYS A 80 -7.85 1.06 -0.46
CA LYS A 80 -7.81 1.14 1.01
C LYS A 80 -7.27 -0.11 1.67
N THR A 81 -7.55 -1.27 1.10
CA THR A 81 -7.00 -2.53 1.61
C THR A 81 -5.50 -2.58 1.39
N ASN A 82 -5.02 -2.13 0.23
CA ASN A 82 -3.60 -1.99 -0.04
C ASN A 82 -2.92 -1.01 0.93
N ASP A 83 -3.50 0.17 1.15
CA ASP A 83 -2.93 1.21 2.02
C ASP A 83 -2.74 0.72 3.47
N ILE A 84 -3.65 -0.12 3.99
CA ILE A 84 -3.65 -0.54 5.40
C ILE A 84 -2.93 -1.88 5.62
N ALA A 85 -3.11 -2.83 4.70
CA ALA A 85 -2.61 -4.20 4.85
C ALA A 85 -1.53 -4.57 3.83
N GLY A 86 -1.41 -3.83 2.73
CA GLY A 86 -0.44 -4.05 1.66
C GLY A 86 -0.66 -5.32 0.83
N ASP A 87 -1.72 -6.06 1.11
CA ASP A 87 -2.12 -7.31 0.43
C ASP A 87 -3.63 -7.53 0.60
N GLY A 88 -4.19 -8.57 -0.03
CA GLY A 88 -5.62 -8.95 0.09
C GLY A 88 -6.58 -8.13 -0.75
N THR A 89 -6.10 -7.36 -1.70
CA THR A 89 -6.88 -6.45 -2.55
C THR A 89 -7.90 -7.20 -3.41
N THR A 90 -7.52 -8.35 -3.97
CA THR A 90 -8.41 -9.23 -4.73
C THR A 90 -9.49 -9.83 -3.83
N THR A 91 -9.14 -10.32 -2.63
CA THR A 91 -10.10 -10.85 -1.65
C THR A 91 -11.12 -9.80 -1.23
N ALA A 92 -10.67 -8.57 -0.97
CA ALA A 92 -11.54 -7.45 -0.62
C ALA A 92 -12.52 -7.12 -1.74
N THR A 93 -12.05 -7.10 -3.00
CA THR A 93 -12.87 -6.88 -4.19
C THR A 93 -13.94 -7.96 -4.36
N VAL A 94 -13.59 -9.23 -4.16
CA VAL A 94 -14.51 -10.38 -4.23
C VAL A 94 -15.58 -10.29 -3.15
N LEU A 95 -15.19 -10.00 -1.92
CA LEU A 95 -16.13 -9.83 -0.80
C LEU A 95 -17.07 -8.63 -1.03
N ALA A 96 -16.56 -7.50 -1.53
CA ALA A 96 -17.38 -6.34 -1.85
C ALA A 96 -18.44 -6.65 -2.92
N GLN A 97 -18.04 -7.34 -4.00
CA GLN A 97 -18.95 -7.80 -5.03
C GLN A 97 -20.01 -8.74 -4.44
N ALA A 98 -19.61 -9.71 -3.64
CA ALA A 98 -20.51 -10.71 -3.07
C ALA A 98 -21.54 -10.07 -2.14
N ILE A 99 -21.12 -9.21 -1.20
CA ILE A 99 -21.99 -8.49 -0.28
C ILE A 99 -22.99 -7.62 -1.06
N TYR A 100 -22.48 -6.86 -2.04
CA TYR A 100 -23.34 -5.98 -2.83
C TYR A 100 -24.34 -6.76 -3.68
N ARG A 101 -23.93 -7.82 -4.39
CA ARG A 101 -24.81 -8.64 -5.24
C ARG A 101 -25.93 -9.33 -4.46
N GLU A 102 -25.62 -9.87 -3.29
CA GLU A 102 -26.65 -10.49 -2.44
C GLU A 102 -27.58 -9.42 -1.84
N GLY A 103 -27.03 -8.28 -1.41
CA GLY A 103 -27.80 -7.20 -0.82
C GLY A 103 -28.75 -6.51 -1.82
N VAL A 104 -28.29 -6.22 -3.04
CA VAL A 104 -29.11 -5.51 -4.04
C VAL A 104 -30.38 -6.30 -4.42
N LYS A 105 -30.31 -7.64 -4.42
CA LYS A 105 -31.49 -8.50 -4.65
C LYS A 105 -32.57 -8.27 -3.60
N LEU A 106 -32.17 -8.14 -2.33
CA LEU A 106 -33.08 -7.95 -1.21
C LEU A 106 -33.65 -6.53 -1.16
N VAL A 107 -32.83 -5.53 -1.49
CA VAL A 107 -33.28 -4.13 -1.61
C VAL A 107 -34.28 -4.01 -2.77
N ALA A 108 -34.02 -4.66 -3.91
CA ALA A 108 -34.96 -4.71 -5.03
C ALA A 108 -36.27 -5.44 -4.69
N ALA A 109 -36.23 -6.39 -3.74
CA ALA A 109 -37.42 -7.06 -3.21
C ALA A 109 -38.16 -6.25 -2.12
N GLY A 110 -37.76 -4.99 -1.85
CA GLY A 110 -38.44 -4.08 -0.94
C GLY A 110 -37.96 -4.15 0.53
N ARG A 111 -36.87 -4.85 0.83
CA ARG A 111 -36.25 -4.88 2.15
C ARG A 111 -35.61 -3.51 2.50
N ASN A 112 -35.62 -3.15 3.78
CA ASN A 112 -35.06 -1.88 4.24
C ASN A 112 -33.51 -1.90 4.19
N PRO A 113 -32.87 -1.10 3.30
CA PRO A 113 -31.43 -1.12 3.13
C PRO A 113 -30.66 -0.66 4.38
N MET A 114 -31.24 0.22 5.20
CA MET A 114 -30.61 0.69 6.45
C MET A 114 -30.61 -0.39 7.52
N ALA A 115 -31.64 -1.23 7.58
CA ALA A 115 -31.69 -2.37 8.50
C ALA A 115 -30.74 -3.50 8.03
N ILE A 116 -30.70 -3.77 6.71
CA ILE A 116 -29.73 -4.68 6.11
C ILE A 116 -28.31 -4.24 6.47
N LYS A 117 -27.98 -2.94 6.30
CA LYS A 117 -26.67 -2.40 6.67
C LYS A 117 -26.31 -2.69 8.13
N ARG A 118 -27.23 -2.46 9.08
CA ARG A 118 -26.98 -2.78 10.50
C ARG A 118 -26.67 -4.26 10.72
N GLY A 119 -27.36 -5.15 9.99
CA GLY A 119 -27.09 -6.58 10.04
C GLY A 119 -25.71 -6.92 9.49
N VAL A 120 -25.31 -6.32 8.37
CA VAL A 120 -23.96 -6.47 7.80
C VAL A 120 -22.90 -5.98 8.79
N ASP A 121 -23.08 -4.80 9.39
CA ASP A 121 -22.14 -4.22 10.35
C ASP A 121 -21.92 -5.15 11.56
N LYS A 122 -23.01 -5.67 12.16
CA LYS A 122 -22.94 -6.64 13.28
C LYS A 122 -22.23 -7.94 12.89
N ALA A 123 -22.51 -8.46 11.70
CA ALA A 123 -21.86 -9.67 11.20
C ALA A 123 -20.36 -9.48 11.04
N VAL A 124 -19.94 -8.36 10.44
CA VAL A 124 -18.53 -8.04 10.20
C VAL A 124 -17.76 -7.85 11.51
N GLU A 125 -18.39 -7.22 12.51
CA GLU A 125 -17.80 -7.07 13.84
C GLU A 125 -17.57 -8.43 14.50
N ALA A 126 -18.58 -9.30 14.49
CA ALA A 126 -18.48 -10.65 15.07
C ALA A 126 -17.44 -11.52 14.35
N VAL A 127 -17.44 -11.52 13.02
CA VAL A 127 -16.44 -12.25 12.21
C VAL A 127 -15.04 -11.71 12.46
N SER A 128 -14.86 -10.39 12.52
CA SER A 128 -13.56 -9.78 12.81
C SER A 128 -13.02 -10.17 14.18
N LYS A 129 -13.88 -10.27 15.18
CA LYS A 129 -13.53 -10.76 16.51
C LYS A 129 -13.17 -12.25 16.48
N GLU A 130 -13.94 -13.07 15.78
CA GLU A 130 -13.68 -14.50 15.67
C GLU A 130 -12.39 -14.81 14.88
N LEU A 131 -12.08 -14.06 13.83
CA LEU A 131 -10.77 -14.12 13.17
C LEU A 131 -9.62 -13.89 14.17
N GLY A 132 -9.83 -13.02 15.17
CA GLY A 132 -8.89 -12.82 16.27
C GLY A 132 -8.75 -14.04 17.18
N ASN A 133 -9.85 -14.74 17.47
CA ASN A 133 -9.87 -15.93 18.35
C ASN A 133 -9.15 -17.13 17.71
N ILE A 134 -9.30 -17.30 16.40
CA ILE A 134 -8.66 -18.42 15.66
C ILE A 134 -7.22 -18.12 15.24
N ALA A 135 -6.79 -16.85 15.31
CA ALA A 135 -5.46 -16.44 14.92
C ALA A 135 -4.39 -16.99 15.86
N LYS A 136 -3.26 -17.38 15.30
CA LYS A 136 -2.08 -17.80 16.04
C LYS A 136 -0.95 -16.80 15.83
N PRO A 137 -0.23 -16.41 16.89
CA PRO A 137 0.94 -15.53 16.72
C PRO A 137 1.99 -16.25 15.88
N THR A 138 2.66 -15.51 15.01
CA THR A 138 3.80 -16.01 14.21
C THR A 138 4.97 -16.32 15.14
N ARG A 139 5.45 -17.58 15.13
CA ARG A 139 6.40 -18.07 16.13
C ARG A 139 7.84 -18.09 15.64
N ASP A 140 8.05 -18.52 14.40
CA ASP A 140 9.38 -18.80 13.87
C ASP A 140 9.58 -18.27 12.44
N GLN A 141 10.82 -18.32 12.00
CA GLN A 141 11.23 -17.90 10.65
C GLN A 141 10.59 -18.75 9.55
N LYS A 142 10.22 -20.00 9.84
CA LYS A 142 9.57 -20.87 8.88
C LYS A 142 8.14 -20.42 8.56
N GLU A 143 7.37 -20.04 9.58
CA GLU A 143 6.02 -19.49 9.38
C GLU A 143 6.08 -18.15 8.60
N ILE A 144 7.08 -17.31 8.89
CA ILE A 144 7.34 -16.07 8.14
C ILE A 144 7.61 -16.38 6.66
N ALA A 145 8.49 -17.35 6.37
CA ALA A 145 8.79 -17.79 5.01
C ALA A 145 7.54 -18.35 4.30
N GLN A 146 6.70 -19.09 5.01
CA GLN A 146 5.45 -19.63 4.46
C GLN A 146 4.45 -18.54 4.08
N VAL A 147 4.24 -17.54 4.93
CA VAL A 147 3.39 -16.38 4.60
C VAL A 147 3.91 -15.67 3.34
N GLY A 148 5.22 -15.36 3.31
CA GLY A 148 5.85 -14.73 2.15
C GLY A 148 5.71 -15.57 0.88
N THR A 149 5.85 -16.90 0.99
CA THR A 149 5.68 -17.85 -0.12
C THR A 149 4.25 -17.81 -0.67
N ILE A 150 3.24 -17.87 0.20
CA ILE A 150 1.83 -17.85 -0.22
C ILE A 150 1.48 -16.53 -0.90
N SER A 151 1.82 -15.40 -0.30
CA SER A 151 1.56 -14.07 -0.89
C SER A 151 2.34 -13.87 -2.20
N ALA A 152 3.54 -14.47 -2.33
CA ALA A 152 4.33 -14.48 -3.56
C ALA A 152 3.87 -15.52 -4.61
N ASN A 153 2.60 -15.93 -4.61
CA ASN A 153 2.05 -16.93 -5.53
C ASN A 153 2.80 -18.29 -5.50
N SER A 154 3.13 -18.77 -4.31
CA SER A 154 3.86 -20.01 -4.04
C SER A 154 5.34 -20.00 -4.45
N ASP A 155 5.94 -18.82 -4.57
CA ASP A 155 7.38 -18.67 -4.80
C ASP A 155 8.16 -18.74 -3.48
N ALA A 156 8.71 -19.93 -3.18
CA ALA A 156 9.48 -20.16 -1.96
C ALA A 156 10.79 -19.35 -1.91
N THR A 157 11.34 -18.96 -3.05
CA THR A 157 12.56 -18.13 -3.10
C THR A 157 12.31 -16.76 -2.50
N ILE A 158 11.17 -16.15 -2.85
CA ILE A 158 10.74 -14.86 -2.32
C ILE A 158 10.43 -14.99 -0.82
N GLY A 159 9.67 -16.02 -0.41
CA GLY A 159 9.36 -16.24 1.00
C GLY A 159 10.60 -16.41 1.88
N ASN A 160 11.59 -17.16 1.43
CA ASN A 160 12.82 -17.40 2.17
C ASN A 160 13.68 -16.13 2.27
N ILE A 161 13.83 -15.34 1.21
CA ILE A 161 14.63 -14.11 1.24
C ILE A 161 14.01 -13.05 2.16
N ILE A 162 12.67 -12.95 2.22
CA ILE A 162 11.97 -12.07 3.15
C ILE A 162 12.18 -12.53 4.60
N ALA A 163 12.07 -13.82 4.87
CA ALA A 163 12.31 -14.36 6.22
C ALA A 163 13.76 -14.14 6.66
N GLU A 164 14.74 -14.31 5.76
CA GLU A 164 16.14 -14.01 6.03
C GLU A 164 16.35 -12.50 6.29
N ALA A 165 15.73 -11.63 5.48
CA ALA A 165 15.78 -10.20 5.68
C ALA A 165 15.24 -9.81 7.06
N MET A 166 14.08 -10.32 7.45
CA MET A 166 13.48 -10.06 8.77
C MET A 166 14.32 -10.62 9.92
N ALA A 167 15.00 -11.74 9.73
CA ALA A 167 15.92 -12.28 10.75
C ALA A 167 17.14 -11.38 10.96
N LYS A 168 17.66 -10.76 9.89
CA LYS A 168 18.82 -9.87 9.94
C LYS A 168 18.53 -8.51 10.57
N VAL A 169 17.39 -7.89 10.20
CA VAL A 169 17.04 -6.54 10.69
C VAL A 169 16.06 -6.54 11.87
N GLY A 170 15.52 -7.70 12.24
CA GLY A 170 14.53 -7.83 13.32
C GLY A 170 13.10 -7.47 12.87
N LYS A 171 12.14 -7.67 13.80
CA LYS A 171 10.70 -7.47 13.53
C LYS A 171 10.35 -6.02 13.18
N GLU A 172 11.02 -5.08 13.81
CA GLU A 172 10.85 -3.63 13.60
C GLU A 172 11.79 -3.08 12.51
N GLY A 173 12.64 -3.94 11.94
CA GLY A 173 13.65 -3.57 10.96
C GLY A 173 13.04 -3.13 9.62
N VAL A 174 13.78 -2.30 8.91
CA VAL A 174 13.38 -1.78 7.61
C VAL A 174 13.84 -2.73 6.51
N ILE A 175 12.91 -3.11 5.63
CA ILE A 175 13.20 -3.89 4.43
C ILE A 175 12.68 -3.09 3.25
N THR A 176 13.53 -2.84 2.27
CA THR A 176 13.21 -2.17 1.00
C THR A 176 13.42 -3.12 -0.17
N VAL A 177 12.72 -2.87 -1.27
CA VAL A 177 12.81 -3.65 -2.50
C VAL A 177 13.30 -2.76 -3.62
N GLU A 178 14.42 -3.13 -4.23
CA GLU A 178 15.04 -2.40 -5.33
C GLU A 178 15.20 -3.30 -6.56
N GLU A 179 15.37 -2.67 -7.71
CA GLU A 179 15.69 -3.39 -8.95
C GLU A 179 17.18 -3.73 -9.01
N ALA A 180 17.49 -4.99 -9.29
CA ALA A 180 18.86 -5.42 -9.52
C ALA A 180 19.30 -5.08 -10.96
N LYS A 181 20.59 -4.92 -11.15
CA LYS A 181 21.19 -4.83 -12.51
C LYS A 181 21.39 -6.20 -13.17
N GLY A 182 21.22 -7.28 -12.41
CA GLY A 182 21.45 -8.65 -12.81
C GLY A 182 20.18 -9.50 -12.82
N LEU A 183 20.34 -10.79 -13.14
CA LEU A 183 19.24 -11.76 -13.21
C LEU A 183 18.85 -12.33 -11.85
N GLU A 184 19.76 -12.32 -10.88
CA GLU A 184 19.57 -12.93 -9.57
C GLU A 184 18.97 -11.96 -8.57
N THR A 185 18.08 -12.48 -7.72
CA THR A 185 17.56 -11.74 -6.59
C THR A 185 18.48 -11.93 -5.39
N THR A 186 18.97 -10.84 -4.82
CA THR A 186 19.94 -10.84 -3.71
C THR A 186 19.42 -10.03 -2.50
N LEU A 187 20.02 -10.29 -1.33
CA LEU A 187 19.72 -9.59 -0.08
C LEU A 187 21.00 -8.97 0.47
N ASP A 188 21.00 -7.65 0.58
CA ASP A 188 22.05 -6.89 1.25
C ASP A 188 21.50 -6.23 2.53
N VAL A 189 22.37 -6.05 3.53
CA VAL A 189 22.06 -5.25 4.72
C VAL A 189 23.02 -4.08 4.76
N VAL A 190 22.46 -2.89 4.77
CA VAL A 190 23.20 -1.63 4.71
C VAL A 190 22.89 -0.74 5.88
N GLU A 191 23.76 0.23 6.16
CA GLU A 191 23.50 1.25 7.17
C GLU A 191 22.29 2.09 6.73
N GLY A 192 21.31 2.28 7.62
CA GLY A 192 20.11 3.01 7.26
C GLY A 192 19.16 3.17 8.44
N MET A 193 18.12 3.98 8.23
CA MET A 193 17.14 4.29 9.27
C MET A 193 15.77 4.63 8.67
N LYS A 194 14.71 4.24 9.37
CA LYS A 194 13.34 4.73 9.11
C LYS A 194 12.82 5.51 10.30
N PHE A 195 12.12 6.62 10.04
CA PHE A 195 11.41 7.39 11.06
C PHE A 195 10.03 7.85 10.57
N ASP A 196 9.14 8.09 11.52
CA ASP A 196 7.72 8.40 11.35
C ASP A 196 7.48 9.89 11.05
N ARG A 197 7.95 10.35 9.90
CA ARG A 197 7.64 11.67 9.31
C ARG A 197 7.72 11.57 7.80
N GLY A 198 6.67 11.96 7.13
CA GLY A 198 6.60 11.98 5.66
C GLY A 198 6.81 13.39 5.08
N TYR A 199 6.60 13.51 3.78
CA TYR A 199 6.75 14.76 3.07
C TYR A 199 5.72 15.81 3.52
N LEU A 200 6.15 17.08 3.56
CA LEU A 200 5.30 18.21 3.96
C LEU A 200 4.29 18.64 2.88
N SER A 201 4.49 18.21 1.64
CA SER A 201 3.59 18.55 0.54
C SER A 201 3.55 17.41 -0.50
N PRO A 202 2.36 17.03 -1.00
CA PRO A 202 2.23 16.05 -2.08
C PRO A 202 2.93 16.46 -3.38
N TYR A 203 3.20 17.74 -3.57
CA TYR A 203 3.93 18.24 -4.73
C TYR A 203 5.42 17.83 -4.79
N PHE A 204 5.95 17.26 -3.71
CA PHE A 204 7.30 16.68 -3.69
C PHE A 204 7.34 15.26 -4.27
N VAL A 205 6.21 14.59 -4.44
CA VAL A 205 6.11 13.23 -4.96
C VAL A 205 6.79 13.10 -6.31
N THR A 206 7.62 12.07 -6.46
CA THR A 206 8.30 11.73 -7.72
C THR A 206 7.64 10.54 -8.42
N ASN A 207 7.01 9.65 -7.64
CA ASN A 207 6.27 8.49 -8.13
C ASN A 207 4.79 8.65 -7.73
N ALA A 208 3.97 9.13 -8.66
CA ALA A 208 2.57 9.40 -8.42
C ALA A 208 1.73 8.12 -8.22
N GLU A 209 2.12 6.98 -8.79
CA GLU A 209 1.41 5.72 -8.63
C GLU A 209 1.47 5.21 -7.18
N LYS A 210 2.66 5.32 -6.56
CA LYS A 210 2.91 4.90 -5.17
C LYS A 210 2.76 6.05 -4.16
N MET A 211 2.55 7.28 -4.62
CA MET A 211 2.52 8.50 -3.78
C MET A 211 3.76 8.64 -2.90
N VAL A 212 4.93 8.35 -3.45
CA VAL A 212 6.22 8.43 -2.75
C VAL A 212 7.19 9.39 -3.45
N CYS A 213 8.12 9.93 -2.67
CA CYS A 213 9.25 10.68 -3.16
C CYS A 213 10.50 9.79 -3.05
N GLU A 214 11.07 9.41 -4.18
CA GLU A 214 12.30 8.61 -4.27
C GLU A 214 13.42 9.50 -4.79
N LEU A 215 14.52 9.58 -4.04
CA LEU A 215 15.68 10.41 -4.36
C LEU A 215 16.94 9.57 -4.29
N ASP A 216 17.67 9.48 -5.39
CA ASP A 216 18.95 8.79 -5.48
C ASP A 216 20.11 9.75 -5.22
N ASN A 217 21.06 9.32 -4.41
CA ASN A 217 22.23 10.08 -3.98
C ASN A 217 21.93 11.51 -3.48
N PRO A 218 20.90 11.71 -2.62
CA PRO A 218 20.56 13.03 -2.15
C PRO A 218 21.59 13.60 -1.16
N TYR A 219 21.64 14.92 -1.10
CA TYR A 219 22.12 15.63 0.10
C TYR A 219 21.03 15.62 1.16
N ILE A 220 21.44 15.59 2.44
CA ILE A 220 20.55 15.58 3.60
C ILE A 220 20.95 16.72 4.53
N LEU A 221 20.04 17.69 4.69
CA LEU A 221 20.18 18.80 5.61
C LEU A 221 19.36 18.51 6.87
N CYS A 222 20.03 18.44 8.03
CA CYS A 222 19.40 18.33 9.33
C CYS A 222 19.44 19.67 10.06
N ASN A 223 18.27 20.29 10.31
CA ASN A 223 18.16 21.58 10.98
C ASN A 223 17.27 21.51 12.23
N GLU A 224 17.77 22.01 13.37
CA GLU A 224 17.03 21.98 14.64
C GLU A 224 15.78 22.86 14.60
N LYS A 225 15.92 24.04 14.02
CA LYS A 225 14.88 25.07 14.02
C LYS A 225 13.90 24.92 12.87
N LYS A 226 12.76 25.57 13.06
CA LYS A 226 11.77 25.83 12.02
C LYS A 226 12.34 26.75 10.95
N ILE A 227 12.00 26.47 9.69
CA ILE A 227 12.40 27.27 8.54
C ILE A 227 11.14 27.90 7.94
N SER A 228 10.99 29.22 8.09
CA SER A 228 9.86 29.98 7.53
C SER A 228 10.28 31.01 6.47
N SER A 229 11.55 31.43 6.50
CA SER A 229 12.13 32.37 5.53
C SER A 229 13.08 31.65 4.57
N MET A 230 12.97 31.98 3.29
CA MET A 230 13.90 31.48 2.27
C MET A 230 15.29 32.09 2.36
N LYS A 231 15.42 33.25 2.94
CA LYS A 231 16.69 34.02 2.98
C LYS A 231 17.81 33.18 3.60
N ASP A 232 17.51 32.47 4.68
CA ASP A 232 18.49 31.67 5.45
C ASP A 232 18.94 30.40 4.69
N MET A 233 18.08 29.89 3.82
CA MET A 233 18.35 28.70 3.00
C MET A 233 18.97 28.97 1.64
N LEU A 234 18.84 30.19 1.14
CA LEU A 234 19.23 30.55 -0.22
C LEU A 234 20.68 30.13 -0.57
N PRO A 235 21.68 30.37 0.30
CA PRO A 235 23.06 29.99 -0.01
C PRO A 235 23.25 28.47 -0.17
N VAL A 236 22.56 27.65 0.62
CA VAL A 236 22.61 26.20 0.51
C VAL A 236 21.91 25.72 -0.76
N LEU A 237 20.73 26.28 -1.07
CA LEU A 237 19.97 25.92 -2.27
C LEU A 237 20.72 26.28 -3.55
N GLU A 238 21.40 27.43 -3.60
CA GLU A 238 22.23 27.83 -4.75
C GLU A 238 23.42 26.87 -4.96
N GLN A 239 24.05 26.44 -3.86
CA GLN A 239 25.13 25.45 -3.96
C GLN A 239 24.62 24.10 -4.47
N VAL A 240 23.50 23.61 -3.96
CA VAL A 240 22.86 22.35 -4.37
C VAL A 240 22.41 22.42 -5.83
N ALA A 241 21.80 23.53 -6.26
CA ALA A 241 21.37 23.76 -7.64
C ALA A 241 22.54 23.69 -8.63
N LYS A 242 23.70 24.27 -8.28
CA LYS A 242 24.91 24.22 -9.14
C LYS A 242 25.42 22.80 -9.38
N VAL A 243 25.23 21.89 -8.39
CA VAL A 243 25.67 20.49 -8.48
C VAL A 243 24.58 19.60 -9.10
N ASN A 244 23.35 20.12 -9.24
CA ASN A 244 22.16 19.41 -9.75
C ASN A 244 21.90 18.07 -9.03
N ARG A 245 22.05 18.06 -7.71
CA ARG A 245 21.88 16.87 -6.88
C ARG A 245 20.63 17.03 -6.03
N PRO A 246 19.84 15.95 -5.76
CA PRO A 246 18.66 16.05 -4.91
C PRO A 246 18.98 16.50 -3.48
N LEU A 247 18.03 17.17 -2.83
CA LEU A 247 18.17 17.64 -1.44
C LEU A 247 16.97 17.20 -0.61
N VAL A 248 17.24 16.53 0.51
CA VAL A 248 16.27 16.28 1.59
C VAL A 248 16.51 17.28 2.70
N ILE A 249 15.48 18.01 3.10
CA ILE A 249 15.54 18.95 4.21
C ILE A 249 14.72 18.39 5.37
N ILE A 250 15.39 18.13 6.49
CA ILE A 250 14.78 17.63 7.73
C ILE A 250 14.91 18.74 8.77
N ALA A 251 13.80 19.40 9.11
CA ALA A 251 13.78 20.48 10.06
C ALA A 251 12.60 20.35 11.04
N GLU A 252 12.63 21.12 12.14
CA GLU A 252 11.50 21.14 13.09
C GLU A 252 10.16 21.30 12.36
N ASP A 253 10.09 22.29 11.49
CA ASP A 253 9.01 22.53 10.53
C ASP A 253 9.53 23.36 9.36
N ILE A 254 8.85 23.26 8.21
CA ILE A 254 9.11 24.13 7.06
C ILE A 254 7.75 24.64 6.59
N GLU A 255 7.55 25.94 6.67
CA GLU A 255 6.23 26.52 6.41
C GLU A 255 6.30 27.88 5.71
N GLY A 256 5.14 28.45 5.41
CA GLY A 256 5.00 29.78 4.84
C GLY A 256 5.72 29.95 3.50
N GLU A 257 6.49 31.02 3.38
CA GLU A 257 7.24 31.38 2.18
C GLU A 257 8.27 30.30 1.80
N ALA A 258 8.95 29.72 2.80
CA ALA A 258 9.98 28.69 2.57
C ALA A 258 9.38 27.46 1.88
N LEU A 259 8.30 26.90 2.41
CA LEU A 259 7.64 25.72 1.83
C LEU A 259 7.09 26.03 0.42
N ALA A 260 6.41 27.16 0.25
CA ALA A 260 5.85 27.55 -1.04
C ALA A 260 6.94 27.70 -2.11
N THR A 261 8.08 28.30 -1.77
CA THR A 261 9.19 28.47 -2.70
C THR A 261 9.85 27.16 -3.08
N LEU A 262 10.04 26.22 -2.12
CA LEU A 262 10.56 24.88 -2.41
C LEU A 262 9.63 24.13 -3.37
N VAL A 263 8.31 24.15 -3.13
CA VAL A 263 7.30 23.52 -4.00
C VAL A 263 7.35 24.12 -5.41
N VAL A 264 7.36 25.45 -5.54
CA VAL A 264 7.41 26.12 -6.86
C VAL A 264 8.68 25.76 -7.63
N ASN A 265 9.85 25.75 -6.97
CA ASN A 265 11.11 25.38 -7.62
C ASN A 265 11.17 23.89 -8.00
N LYS A 266 10.57 23.00 -7.19
CA LYS A 266 10.39 21.58 -7.54
C LYS A 266 9.52 21.42 -8.78
N LEU A 267 8.35 22.08 -8.83
CA LEU A 267 7.43 22.00 -9.97
C LEU A 267 8.03 22.60 -11.26
N ARG A 268 8.88 23.61 -11.14
CA ARG A 268 9.63 24.19 -12.28
C ARG A 268 10.81 23.35 -12.73
N GLY A 269 11.16 22.29 -12.01
CA GLY A 269 12.35 21.46 -12.28
C GLY A 269 13.68 22.15 -11.98
N ALA A 270 13.66 23.31 -11.32
CA ALA A 270 14.86 24.06 -10.94
C ALA A 270 15.61 23.40 -9.77
N LEU A 271 14.88 22.74 -8.86
CA LEU A 271 15.45 22.03 -7.72
C LEU A 271 14.76 20.67 -7.57
N ASN A 272 15.53 19.62 -7.37
CA ASN A 272 15.00 18.33 -6.92
C ASN A 272 15.08 18.29 -5.39
N VAL A 273 14.01 18.72 -4.71
CA VAL A 273 14.00 18.92 -3.26
C VAL A 273 12.78 18.30 -2.63
N VAL A 274 12.92 17.85 -1.40
CA VAL A 274 11.81 17.43 -0.52
C VAL A 274 12.03 17.98 0.88
N ALA A 275 10.95 18.35 1.54
CA ALA A 275 10.92 18.85 2.90
C ALA A 275 10.15 17.89 3.80
N VAL A 276 10.74 17.56 4.96
CA VAL A 276 10.22 16.60 5.95
C VAL A 276 10.35 17.21 7.35
N LYS A 277 9.38 16.94 8.23
CA LYS A 277 9.51 17.30 9.65
C LYS A 277 10.51 16.39 10.36
N ALA A 278 11.31 16.96 11.25
CA ALA A 278 12.19 16.20 12.11
C ALA A 278 11.37 15.31 13.08
N PRO A 279 11.81 14.05 13.31
CA PRO A 279 11.17 13.16 14.27
C PRO A 279 11.40 13.61 15.72
N GLY A 280 10.42 13.33 16.60
CA GLY A 280 10.49 13.67 18.02
C GLY A 280 10.19 15.13 18.34
N PHE A 281 10.33 15.50 19.61
CA PHE A 281 10.09 16.82 20.17
C PHE A 281 11.18 17.21 21.18
N GLY A 282 11.48 18.51 21.30
CA GLY A 282 12.45 19.02 22.28
C GLY A 282 13.83 18.34 22.16
N GLU A 283 14.44 17.95 23.27
CA GLU A 283 15.76 17.31 23.31
C GLU A 283 15.82 15.98 22.53
N ARG A 284 14.70 15.24 22.43
CA ARG A 284 14.65 14.04 21.61
C ARG A 284 14.80 14.34 20.13
N ARG A 285 14.20 15.44 19.63
CA ARG A 285 14.34 15.86 18.25
C ARG A 285 15.80 16.19 17.94
N LYS A 286 16.49 16.92 18.85
CA LYS A 286 17.93 17.18 18.72
C LYS A 286 18.73 15.89 18.61
N ALA A 287 18.47 14.95 19.53
CA ALA A 287 19.16 13.67 19.55
C ALA A 287 18.91 12.83 18.28
N MET A 288 17.67 12.84 17.75
CA MET A 288 17.34 12.14 16.51
C MET A 288 17.94 12.80 15.26
N LEU A 289 17.98 14.13 15.19
CA LEU A 289 18.68 14.86 14.13
C LEU A 289 20.18 14.56 14.13
N GLU A 290 20.78 14.45 15.30
CA GLU A 290 22.19 14.06 15.45
C GLU A 290 22.43 12.61 15.02
N ASP A 291 21.52 11.69 15.36
CA ASP A 291 21.59 10.30 14.90
C ASP A 291 21.50 10.20 13.37
N ILE A 292 20.61 10.98 12.74
CA ILE A 292 20.48 11.05 11.28
C ILE A 292 21.75 11.65 10.65
N ALA A 293 22.28 12.72 11.22
CA ALA A 293 23.50 13.36 10.73
C ALA A 293 24.70 12.39 10.78
N ILE A 294 24.89 11.70 11.90
CA ILE A 294 25.95 10.69 12.05
C ILE A 294 25.76 9.55 11.03
N LEU A 295 24.54 9.05 10.87
CA LEU A 295 24.23 7.98 9.93
C LEU A 295 24.54 8.38 8.47
N THR A 296 24.36 9.64 8.14
CA THR A 296 24.51 10.14 6.77
C THR A 296 25.87 10.82 6.51
N GLY A 297 26.72 10.88 7.54
CA GLY A 297 28.04 11.50 7.46
C GLY A 297 28.00 13.02 7.33
N GLY A 298 26.92 13.64 7.79
CA GLY A 298 26.74 15.09 7.81
C GLY A 298 26.81 15.69 9.22
N GLU A 299 26.44 16.95 9.31
CA GLU A 299 26.39 17.72 10.55
C GLU A 299 24.99 18.30 10.75
N ALA A 300 24.42 18.13 11.95
CA ALA A 300 23.15 18.76 12.29
C ALA A 300 23.38 20.22 12.68
N VAL A 301 22.56 21.11 12.11
CA VAL A 301 22.60 22.55 12.38
C VAL A 301 21.91 22.82 13.71
N PHE A 302 22.71 23.07 14.75
CA PHE A 302 22.28 23.47 16.07
C PHE A 302 22.76 24.89 16.37
N GLU A 303 21.84 25.76 16.78
CA GLU A 303 22.20 27.15 17.12
C GLU A 303 23.19 27.21 18.28
N GLU A 304 23.04 26.32 19.27
CA GLU A 304 23.91 26.23 20.44
C GLU A 304 25.38 25.93 20.06
N ARG A 305 25.61 25.30 18.90
CA ARG A 305 26.96 25.01 18.37
C ARG A 305 27.51 26.15 17.49
N GLY A 306 26.73 27.25 17.32
CA GLY A 306 27.14 28.37 16.49
C GLY A 306 27.09 28.12 14.99
N VAL A 307 26.55 26.98 14.55
CA VAL A 307 26.41 26.62 13.13
C VAL A 307 25.17 27.35 12.58
N LYS A 308 25.38 28.20 11.56
CA LYS A 308 24.29 28.93 10.90
C LYS A 308 23.97 28.31 9.55
N LEU A 309 22.69 28.21 9.25
CA LEU A 309 22.20 27.67 7.98
C LEU A 309 22.73 28.48 6.78
N GLU A 310 22.82 29.79 6.92
CA GLU A 310 23.30 30.74 5.88
C GLU A 310 24.75 30.49 5.44
N SER A 311 25.58 29.92 6.30
CA SER A 311 27.01 29.69 6.05
C SER A 311 27.39 28.21 5.93
N LEU A 312 26.41 27.31 5.80
CA LEU A 312 26.63 25.87 5.77
C LEU A 312 27.26 25.44 4.42
N PRO A 313 28.46 24.83 4.42
CA PRO A 313 29.04 24.31 3.21
C PRO A 313 28.39 22.96 2.81
N LEU A 314 28.43 22.61 1.53
CA LEU A 314 27.92 21.30 1.05
C LEU A 314 28.58 20.10 1.75
N SER A 315 29.83 20.22 2.18
CA SER A 315 30.56 19.17 2.89
C SER A 315 29.98 18.82 4.27
N SER A 316 29.20 19.72 4.89
CA SER A 316 28.50 19.48 6.14
C SER A 316 27.12 18.83 5.95
N LEU A 317 26.64 18.74 4.70
CA LEU A 317 25.41 18.00 4.40
C LEU A 317 25.67 16.49 4.45
N GLY A 318 24.75 15.76 5.06
CA GLY A 318 24.73 14.31 4.98
C GLY A 318 24.45 13.82 3.55
N THR A 319 24.78 12.57 3.28
CA THR A 319 24.45 11.92 2.02
C THR A 319 24.02 10.47 2.26
N ALA A 320 23.22 9.92 1.35
CA ALA A 320 22.85 8.53 1.33
C ALA A 320 22.76 8.03 -0.10
N LYS A 321 22.79 6.71 -0.31
CA LYS A 321 22.58 6.12 -1.64
C LYS A 321 21.17 6.39 -2.14
N ARG A 322 20.17 6.27 -1.25
CA ARG A 322 18.77 6.52 -1.58
C ARG A 322 17.98 7.01 -0.36
N VAL A 323 16.98 7.86 -0.60
CA VAL A 323 15.98 8.22 0.40
C VAL A 323 14.59 8.03 -0.22
N VAL A 324 13.72 7.33 0.52
CA VAL A 324 12.32 7.09 0.15
C VAL A 324 11.42 7.73 1.19
N ILE A 325 10.51 8.60 0.75
CA ILE A 325 9.61 9.34 1.62
C ILE A 325 8.18 9.13 1.16
N ASP A 326 7.36 8.57 2.03
CA ASP A 326 5.92 8.46 1.84
C ASP A 326 5.18 9.57 2.63
N LYS A 327 3.87 9.49 2.72
CA LYS A 327 3.06 10.46 3.45
C LYS A 327 3.34 10.48 4.96
N GLU A 328 3.81 9.37 5.52
CA GLU A 328 3.94 9.17 6.96
C GLU A 328 5.38 8.90 7.42
N ASN A 329 6.23 8.41 6.53
CA ASN A 329 7.55 7.90 6.86
C ASN A 329 8.65 8.43 5.94
N THR A 330 9.86 8.46 6.48
CA THR A 330 11.10 8.68 5.73
C THR A 330 12.06 7.52 5.99
N THR A 331 12.55 6.90 4.92
CA THR A 331 13.54 5.82 4.96
C THR A 331 14.82 6.27 4.29
N ILE A 332 15.92 6.24 5.03
CA ILE A 332 17.29 6.50 4.56
C ILE A 332 17.95 5.16 4.34
N VAL A 333 18.45 4.91 3.14
CA VAL A 333 19.10 3.65 2.73
C VAL A 333 20.55 3.94 2.40
N ASP A 334 21.45 3.18 2.99
CA ASP A 334 22.90 3.25 2.76
C ASP A 334 23.43 4.68 2.99
N GLY A 335 23.32 5.14 4.24
CA GLY A 335 23.87 6.43 4.67
C GLY A 335 25.40 6.43 4.61
N ALA A 336 26.00 7.54 4.19
CA ALA A 336 27.44 7.67 4.01
C ALA A 336 28.22 7.91 5.33
N GLY A 337 27.59 7.72 6.50
CA GLY A 337 28.22 7.84 7.80
C GLY A 337 29.33 6.81 8.01
N LYS A 338 30.35 7.18 8.77
CA LYS A 338 31.43 6.22 9.08
C LYS A 338 30.95 5.21 10.11
N SER A 339 31.14 3.91 9.83
CA SER A 339 30.73 2.82 10.71
C SER A 339 31.27 2.95 12.15
N ASP A 340 32.47 3.51 12.32
CA ASP A 340 33.05 3.71 13.66
C ASP A 340 32.33 4.82 14.44
N GLU A 341 31.89 5.89 13.78
CA GLU A 341 31.09 6.97 14.40
C GLU A 341 29.70 6.46 14.77
N ILE A 342 29.07 5.66 13.92
CA ILE A 342 27.77 5.01 14.18
C ILE A 342 27.90 4.05 15.38
N LYS A 343 28.95 3.21 15.42
CA LYS A 343 29.21 2.31 16.56
C LYS A 343 29.45 3.07 17.85
N ALA A 344 30.19 4.18 17.82
CA ALA A 344 30.40 5.04 18.97
C ALA A 344 29.09 5.62 19.50
N ARG A 345 28.20 6.07 18.57
CA ARG A 345 26.87 6.58 18.92
C ARG A 345 26.00 5.48 19.55
N VAL A 346 25.98 4.28 18.98
CA VAL A 346 25.29 3.10 19.54
C VAL A 346 25.78 2.81 20.97
N LYS A 347 27.09 2.85 21.21
CA LYS A 347 27.67 2.64 22.55
C LYS A 347 27.21 3.72 23.54
N GLN A 348 27.18 4.97 23.11
CA GLN A 348 26.69 6.09 23.93
C GLN A 348 25.22 5.90 24.32
N ILE A 349 24.34 5.52 23.38
CA ILE A 349 22.90 5.29 23.66
C ILE A 349 22.72 4.10 24.61
N ARG A 350 23.52 3.03 24.49
CA ARG A 350 23.49 1.90 25.41
C ARG A 350 23.87 2.32 26.85
N ALA A 351 24.88 3.14 27.01
CA ALA A 351 25.23 3.68 28.32
C ALA A 351 24.09 4.51 28.92
N GLN A 352 23.42 5.36 28.11
CA GLN A 352 22.27 6.12 28.56
C GLN A 352 21.07 5.23 28.98
N ILE A 353 20.86 4.08 28.32
CA ILE A 353 19.84 3.11 28.71
C ILE A 353 20.12 2.50 30.08
N GLU A 354 21.39 2.24 30.39
CA GLU A 354 21.82 1.69 31.67
C GLU A 354 21.73 2.72 32.80
N GLU A 355 22.04 3.99 32.53
CA GLU A 355 22.04 5.08 33.50
C GLU A 355 20.66 5.64 33.83
N THR A 356 19.69 5.55 32.89
CA THR A 356 18.36 6.15 33.10
C THR A 356 17.52 5.38 34.13
N THR A 357 16.91 6.13 35.05
CA THR A 357 15.97 5.61 36.05
C THR A 357 14.51 5.66 35.60
N SER A 358 14.23 6.36 34.49
CA SER A 358 12.90 6.52 33.92
C SER A 358 12.60 5.37 32.94
N ASP A 359 11.56 4.59 33.19
CA ASP A 359 11.14 3.52 32.30
C ASP A 359 10.71 4.05 30.93
N TYR A 360 10.06 5.22 30.90
CA TYR A 360 9.68 5.89 29.67
C TYR A 360 10.89 6.35 28.84
N ASP A 361 11.91 6.94 29.46
CA ASP A 361 13.12 7.34 28.75
C ASP A 361 13.91 6.13 28.29
N ARG A 362 13.94 5.06 29.10
CA ARG A 362 14.55 3.78 28.71
C ARG A 362 13.91 3.21 27.45
N GLU A 363 12.59 3.16 27.40
CA GLU A 363 11.85 2.72 26.21
C GLU A 363 12.21 3.55 24.96
N LYS A 364 12.24 4.88 25.09
CA LYS A 364 12.56 5.77 23.97
C LYS A 364 14.02 5.73 23.53
N LEU A 365 14.93 5.47 24.42
CA LEU A 365 16.34 5.20 24.09
C LEU A 365 16.48 3.84 23.38
N GLN A 366 15.72 2.82 23.80
CA GLN A 366 15.70 1.53 23.12
C GLN A 366 15.14 1.63 21.70
N GLU A 367 14.07 2.40 21.47
CA GLU A 367 13.56 2.70 20.13
C GLU A 367 14.63 3.36 19.23
N ARG A 368 15.34 4.35 19.75
CA ARG A 368 16.44 5.00 19.01
C ARG A 368 17.58 4.03 18.69
N LEU A 369 17.97 3.22 19.68
CA LEU A 369 18.99 2.19 19.50
C LEU A 369 18.60 1.20 18.41
N ALA A 370 17.36 0.70 18.43
CA ALA A 370 16.84 -0.23 17.44
C ALA A 370 16.90 0.35 16.02
N LYS A 371 16.56 1.64 15.85
CA LYS A 371 16.62 2.33 14.55
C LYS A 371 18.04 2.48 14.00
N LEU A 372 19.06 2.64 14.86
CA LEU A 372 20.46 2.77 14.46
C LEU A 372 21.15 1.42 14.21
N VAL A 373 20.81 0.40 15.03
CA VAL A 373 21.46 -0.92 14.98
C VAL A 373 20.86 -1.82 13.92
N GLY A 374 19.54 -1.68 13.65
CA GLY A 374 18.80 -2.56 12.75
C GLY A 374 19.25 -2.46 11.30
N GLY A 375 19.77 -1.33 10.86
CA GLY A 375 20.08 -1.09 9.46
C GLY A 375 18.85 -1.17 8.55
N VAL A 376 19.09 -1.30 7.25
CA VAL A 376 18.07 -1.53 6.23
C VAL A 376 18.45 -2.77 5.42
N ALA A 377 17.56 -3.75 5.37
CA ALA A 377 17.70 -4.87 4.44
C ALA A 377 17.18 -4.44 3.07
N VAL A 378 18.00 -4.59 2.04
CA VAL A 378 17.65 -4.26 0.66
C VAL A 378 17.56 -5.55 -0.14
N ILE A 379 16.35 -5.85 -0.62
CA ILE A 379 16.10 -6.98 -1.53
C ILE A 379 16.24 -6.43 -2.96
N HIS A 380 17.30 -6.82 -3.65
CA HIS A 380 17.52 -6.49 -5.05
C HIS A 380 16.87 -7.55 -5.93
N VAL A 381 15.80 -7.19 -6.61
CA VAL A 381 15.02 -8.12 -7.46
C VAL A 381 15.65 -8.20 -8.83
N GLY A 382 16.06 -9.41 -9.24
CA GLY A 382 16.62 -9.68 -10.56
C GLY A 382 15.63 -10.36 -11.50
N ALA A 383 15.64 -9.98 -12.80
CA ALA A 383 14.86 -10.61 -13.86
C ALA A 383 15.51 -10.40 -15.24
N ALA A 384 15.03 -11.15 -16.25
CA ALA A 384 15.58 -11.09 -17.61
C ALA A 384 15.05 -9.90 -18.43
N THR A 385 13.85 -9.42 -18.11
CA THR A 385 13.20 -8.31 -18.82
C THR A 385 12.65 -7.29 -17.83
N GLU A 386 12.48 -6.05 -18.27
CA GLU A 386 11.92 -4.97 -17.46
C GLU A 386 10.48 -5.29 -16.99
N THR A 387 9.67 -5.89 -17.86
CA THR A 387 8.30 -6.30 -17.52
C THR A 387 8.28 -7.37 -16.43
N GLU A 388 9.14 -8.38 -16.52
CA GLU A 388 9.30 -9.41 -15.49
C GLU A 388 9.85 -8.84 -14.19
N MET A 389 10.80 -7.92 -14.28
CA MET A 389 11.39 -7.22 -13.14
C MET A 389 10.31 -6.49 -12.33
N LYS A 390 9.46 -5.73 -13.01
CA LYS A 390 8.39 -4.95 -12.37
C LYS A 390 7.36 -5.88 -11.70
N GLU A 391 6.91 -6.93 -12.40
CA GLU A 391 5.97 -7.93 -11.84
C GLU A 391 6.57 -8.61 -10.60
N LYS A 392 7.83 -9.03 -10.67
CA LYS A 392 8.50 -9.72 -9.57
C LYS A 392 8.73 -8.79 -8.38
N LYS A 393 9.04 -7.52 -8.63
CA LYS A 393 9.20 -6.50 -7.59
C LYS A 393 7.89 -6.26 -6.85
N ASP A 394 6.78 -6.05 -7.57
CA ASP A 394 5.46 -5.87 -6.98
C ASP A 394 5.08 -7.09 -6.11
N ARG A 395 5.32 -8.30 -6.59
CA ARG A 395 5.09 -9.55 -5.85
C ARG A 395 5.94 -9.69 -4.59
N VAL A 396 7.21 -9.24 -4.61
CA VAL A 396 8.07 -9.18 -3.42
C VAL A 396 7.55 -8.14 -2.42
N GLU A 397 7.09 -6.98 -2.88
CA GLU A 397 6.50 -5.94 -2.03
C GLU A 397 5.21 -6.44 -1.34
N ASP A 398 4.32 -7.11 -2.06
CA ASP A 398 3.09 -7.71 -1.51
C ASP A 398 3.43 -8.77 -0.45
N ALA A 399 4.36 -9.67 -0.76
CA ALA A 399 4.80 -10.71 0.17
C ALA A 399 5.45 -10.13 1.44
N LEU A 400 6.21 -9.04 1.31
CA LEU A 400 6.79 -8.34 2.44
C LEU A 400 5.70 -7.71 3.33
N ASN A 401 4.70 -7.07 2.73
CA ASN A 401 3.60 -6.46 3.46
C ASN A 401 2.73 -7.51 4.17
N ALA A 402 2.40 -8.62 3.48
CA ALA A 402 1.70 -9.76 4.07
C ALA A 402 2.47 -10.35 5.27
N THR A 403 3.79 -10.46 5.14
CA THR A 403 4.65 -10.98 6.21
C THR A 403 4.67 -10.04 7.42
N ARG A 404 4.74 -8.73 7.21
CA ARG A 404 4.60 -7.73 8.29
C ARG A 404 3.23 -7.83 8.97
N ALA A 405 2.16 -7.91 8.20
CA ALA A 405 0.80 -8.07 8.72
C ALA A 405 0.64 -9.35 9.58
N ALA A 406 1.32 -10.45 9.18
CA ALA A 406 1.34 -11.69 9.96
C ALA A 406 2.11 -11.57 11.27
N VAL A 407 3.21 -10.83 11.29
CA VAL A 407 3.97 -10.55 12.52
C VAL A 407 3.18 -9.67 13.49
N GLU A 408 2.41 -8.70 12.96
CA GLU A 408 1.60 -7.79 13.78
C GLU A 408 0.39 -8.47 14.43
N GLU A 409 -0.41 -9.21 13.66
CA GLU A 409 -1.71 -9.72 14.12
C GLU A 409 -1.82 -11.26 14.10
N GLY A 410 -0.77 -11.97 13.71
CA GLY A 410 -0.76 -13.42 13.62
C GLY A 410 -1.31 -13.96 12.30
N ILE A 411 -1.39 -15.30 12.25
CA ILE A 411 -1.75 -16.10 11.08
C ILE A 411 -3.03 -16.90 11.30
N ILE A 412 -3.76 -17.16 10.23
CA ILE A 412 -4.98 -17.95 10.17
C ILE A 412 -4.86 -19.01 9.06
N PRO A 413 -5.70 -20.07 9.04
CA PRO A 413 -5.78 -20.98 7.89
C PRO A 413 -6.09 -20.21 6.61
N GLY A 414 -5.28 -20.40 5.57
CA GLY A 414 -5.36 -19.65 4.32
C GLY A 414 -6.44 -20.16 3.35
N GLY A 415 -6.36 -19.66 2.12
CA GLY A 415 -7.22 -20.10 1.02
C GLY A 415 -8.70 -19.82 1.21
N GLY A 416 -9.08 -18.83 2.01
CA GLY A 416 -10.47 -18.53 2.35
C GLY A 416 -11.08 -19.44 3.42
N THR A 417 -10.35 -20.42 3.93
CA THR A 417 -10.83 -21.37 4.94
C THR A 417 -11.22 -20.67 6.24
N ALA A 418 -10.43 -19.69 6.69
CA ALA A 418 -10.71 -18.94 7.92
C ALA A 418 -12.08 -18.26 7.87
N PHE A 419 -12.47 -17.66 6.75
CA PHE A 419 -13.80 -17.07 6.58
C PHE A 419 -14.92 -18.08 6.76
N VAL A 420 -14.78 -19.28 6.15
CA VAL A 420 -15.77 -20.36 6.29
C VAL A 420 -15.88 -20.83 7.75
N ARG A 421 -14.77 -20.86 8.50
CA ARG A 421 -14.77 -21.22 9.93
C ARG A 421 -15.52 -20.20 10.80
N THR A 422 -15.45 -18.93 10.46
CA THR A 422 -16.11 -17.87 11.24
C THR A 422 -17.63 -17.79 11.00
N ILE A 423 -18.17 -18.46 9.98
CA ILE A 423 -19.61 -18.41 9.67
C ILE A 423 -20.47 -18.79 10.89
N LYS A 424 -20.03 -19.73 11.71
CA LYS A 424 -20.78 -20.22 12.87
C LYS A 424 -21.05 -19.15 13.92
N VAL A 425 -20.18 -18.15 14.07
CA VAL A 425 -20.37 -17.08 15.04
C VAL A 425 -21.60 -16.21 14.73
N LEU A 426 -22.06 -16.23 13.49
CA LEU A 426 -23.25 -15.50 13.06
C LEU A 426 -24.56 -16.12 13.61
N ASP A 427 -24.54 -17.38 14.05
CA ASP A 427 -25.70 -18.06 14.64
C ASP A 427 -26.02 -17.53 16.07
N ASP A 428 -25.01 -16.97 16.74
CA ASP A 428 -25.13 -16.43 18.10
C ASP A 428 -25.66 -14.99 18.12
N ILE A 429 -25.76 -14.33 16.95
CA ILE A 429 -26.20 -12.94 16.85
C ILE A 429 -27.72 -12.88 16.81
N LYS A 430 -28.31 -12.10 17.72
CA LYS A 430 -29.74 -11.83 17.73
C LYS A 430 -30.04 -10.60 16.86
N PRO A 431 -30.71 -10.77 15.69
CA PRO A 431 -31.16 -9.65 14.88
C PRO A 431 -32.34 -8.92 15.57
N ALA A 432 -32.48 -7.63 15.33
CA ALA A 432 -33.60 -6.85 15.84
C ALA A 432 -34.90 -7.09 15.03
N ASP A 433 -34.75 -7.35 13.73
CA ASP A 433 -35.82 -7.58 12.77
C ASP A 433 -35.38 -8.50 11.61
N ASP A 434 -36.29 -8.86 10.73
CA ASP A 434 -36.05 -9.72 9.57
C ASP A 434 -35.11 -9.10 8.53
N ASP A 435 -35.06 -7.78 8.45
CA ASP A 435 -34.18 -7.08 7.50
C ASP A 435 -32.74 -7.05 8.03
N GLU A 436 -32.56 -6.95 9.35
CA GLU A 436 -31.26 -7.11 9.98
C GLU A 436 -30.77 -8.56 9.87
N LEU A 437 -31.66 -9.56 10.04
CA LEU A 437 -31.35 -10.96 9.77
C LEU A 437 -30.91 -11.18 8.31
N ALA A 438 -31.55 -10.51 7.36
CA ALA A 438 -31.14 -10.55 5.97
C ALA A 438 -29.71 -10.02 5.78
N GLY A 439 -29.31 -8.96 6.49
CA GLY A 439 -27.93 -8.45 6.51
C GLY A 439 -26.92 -9.47 7.02
N LEU A 440 -27.23 -10.18 8.12
CA LEU A 440 -26.39 -11.28 8.62
C LEU A 440 -26.22 -12.38 7.57
N ASN A 441 -27.30 -12.77 6.88
CA ASN A 441 -27.28 -13.82 5.85
C ASN A 441 -26.51 -13.41 4.59
N ILE A 442 -26.51 -12.13 4.22
CA ILE A 442 -25.66 -11.59 3.14
C ILE A 442 -24.19 -11.86 3.46
N VAL A 443 -23.74 -11.50 4.67
CA VAL A 443 -22.34 -11.72 5.07
C VAL A 443 -22.04 -13.21 5.13
N ARG A 444 -22.92 -14.02 5.74
CA ARG A 444 -22.78 -15.50 5.78
C ARG A 444 -22.50 -16.09 4.40
N ARG A 445 -23.24 -15.68 3.39
CA ARG A 445 -23.07 -16.14 2.03
C ARG A 445 -21.77 -15.64 1.40
N SER A 446 -21.45 -14.38 1.65
CA SER A 446 -20.28 -13.72 1.06
C SER A 446 -18.96 -14.28 1.59
N LEU A 447 -18.93 -14.77 2.84
CA LEU A 447 -17.73 -15.39 3.45
C LEU A 447 -17.29 -16.68 2.75
N GLU A 448 -18.17 -17.32 1.96
CA GLU A 448 -17.83 -18.50 1.16
C GLU A 448 -17.11 -18.16 -0.15
N GLU A 449 -17.31 -16.95 -0.67
CA GLU A 449 -16.89 -16.58 -2.03
C GLU A 449 -15.36 -16.63 -2.25
N PRO A 450 -14.49 -16.21 -1.32
CA PRO A 450 -13.06 -16.34 -1.53
C PRO A 450 -12.60 -17.78 -1.76
N LEU A 451 -13.05 -18.73 -0.91
CA LEU A 451 -12.74 -20.16 -1.08
C LEU A 451 -13.36 -20.72 -2.36
N ARG A 452 -14.62 -20.39 -2.62
CA ARG A 452 -15.35 -20.82 -3.83
C ARG A 452 -14.60 -20.42 -5.10
N LEU A 453 -14.12 -19.17 -5.14
CA LEU A 453 -13.40 -18.64 -6.28
C LEU A 453 -12.00 -19.25 -6.44
N ILE A 454 -11.25 -19.40 -5.34
CA ILE A 454 -9.94 -20.06 -5.35
C ILE A 454 -10.06 -21.48 -5.91
N ALA A 455 -11.07 -22.23 -5.46
CA ALA A 455 -11.35 -23.57 -5.96
C ALA A 455 -11.74 -23.55 -7.44
N GLY A 456 -12.61 -22.63 -7.86
CA GLY A 456 -13.03 -22.44 -9.25
C GLY A 456 -11.86 -22.11 -10.19
N ASN A 457 -10.98 -21.18 -9.78
CA ASN A 457 -9.77 -20.84 -10.54
C ASN A 457 -8.80 -22.04 -10.64
N ALA A 458 -8.85 -22.96 -9.68
CA ALA A 458 -8.07 -24.21 -9.69
C ALA A 458 -8.74 -25.34 -10.51
N GLY A 459 -9.94 -25.12 -11.07
CA GLY A 459 -10.65 -26.11 -11.89
C GLY A 459 -11.53 -27.06 -11.08
N HIS A 460 -11.86 -26.73 -9.83
CA HIS A 460 -12.73 -27.52 -8.96
C HIS A 460 -14.09 -26.84 -8.78
N GLU A 461 -15.14 -27.65 -8.49
CA GLU A 461 -16.47 -27.11 -8.20
C GLU A 461 -16.48 -26.44 -6.82
N GLY A 462 -16.53 -25.12 -6.80
CA GLY A 462 -16.39 -24.32 -5.59
C GLY A 462 -17.43 -24.62 -4.52
N SER A 463 -18.67 -24.95 -4.91
CA SER A 463 -19.75 -25.30 -3.96
C SER A 463 -19.44 -26.58 -3.19
N VAL A 464 -18.91 -27.58 -3.86
CA VAL A 464 -18.53 -28.87 -3.26
C VAL A 464 -17.35 -28.67 -2.30
N VAL A 465 -16.37 -27.85 -2.72
CA VAL A 465 -15.20 -27.55 -1.88
C VAL A 465 -15.61 -26.82 -0.61
N VAL A 466 -16.47 -25.81 -0.71
CA VAL A 466 -16.95 -25.04 0.46
C VAL A 466 -17.68 -25.96 1.44
N GLU A 467 -18.58 -26.84 0.96
CA GLU A 467 -19.32 -27.74 1.84
C GLU A 467 -18.40 -28.71 2.58
N LYS A 468 -17.45 -29.32 1.86
CA LYS A 468 -16.47 -30.23 2.48
C LYS A 468 -15.56 -29.54 3.49
N VAL A 469 -15.15 -28.29 3.22
CA VAL A 469 -14.38 -27.50 4.18
C VAL A 469 -15.24 -27.14 5.39
N ARG A 470 -16.52 -26.81 5.23
CA ARG A 470 -17.46 -26.48 6.32
C ARG A 470 -17.64 -27.62 7.30
N GLU A 471 -17.69 -28.88 6.83
CA GLU A 471 -17.77 -30.08 7.66
C GLU A 471 -16.50 -30.31 8.50
N GLY A 472 -15.34 -29.83 8.04
CA GLY A 472 -14.07 -29.98 8.72
C GLY A 472 -13.92 -29.07 9.95
N LYS A 473 -12.84 -29.26 10.70
CA LYS A 473 -12.51 -28.50 11.91
C LYS A 473 -11.14 -27.84 11.81
N ASP A 474 -10.91 -26.83 12.62
CA ASP A 474 -9.62 -26.16 12.80
C ASP A 474 -8.97 -25.73 11.46
N GLY A 475 -7.75 -26.18 11.21
CA GLY A 475 -6.98 -25.88 10.00
C GLY A 475 -7.34 -26.72 8.76
N PHE A 476 -8.31 -27.67 8.86
CA PHE A 476 -8.69 -28.49 7.70
C PHE A 476 -9.29 -27.63 6.59
N GLY A 477 -8.71 -27.67 5.40
CA GLY A 477 -9.14 -26.87 4.28
C GLY A 477 -8.71 -27.48 2.94
N PHE A 478 -8.94 -26.75 1.85
CA PHE A 478 -8.60 -27.17 0.50
C PHE A 478 -7.33 -26.46 0.02
N ASN A 479 -6.28 -27.22 -0.25
CA ASN A 479 -5.05 -26.73 -0.87
C ASN A 479 -5.24 -26.67 -2.40
N ALA A 480 -5.53 -25.50 -2.93
CA ALA A 480 -5.81 -25.32 -4.36
C ALA A 480 -4.56 -25.53 -5.26
N ALA A 481 -3.35 -25.49 -4.70
CA ALA A 481 -2.13 -25.77 -5.45
C ALA A 481 -2.02 -27.27 -5.79
N THR A 482 -2.29 -28.15 -4.81
CA THR A 482 -2.20 -29.62 -4.92
C THR A 482 -3.52 -30.28 -5.32
N GLY A 483 -4.66 -29.65 -4.99
CA GLY A 483 -6.00 -30.23 -5.15
C GLY A 483 -6.42 -31.12 -3.98
N GLU A 484 -5.69 -31.11 -2.87
CA GLU A 484 -5.91 -31.98 -1.72
C GLU A 484 -6.60 -31.27 -0.56
N TYR A 485 -7.23 -32.07 0.32
CA TYR A 485 -7.82 -31.59 1.57
C TYR A 485 -6.92 -32.00 2.73
N GLU A 486 -6.41 -31.01 3.46
CA GLU A 486 -5.42 -31.22 4.52
C GLU A 486 -5.49 -30.13 5.60
N ASP A 487 -4.66 -30.26 6.64
CA ASP A 487 -4.46 -29.19 7.63
C ASP A 487 -3.58 -28.11 7.01
N LEU A 488 -4.21 -27.00 6.59
CA LEU A 488 -3.54 -25.91 5.87
C LEU A 488 -2.46 -25.21 6.70
N ILE A 489 -2.60 -25.17 8.03
CA ILE A 489 -1.56 -24.58 8.90
C ILE A 489 -0.30 -25.45 8.84
N LYS A 490 -0.44 -26.79 8.91
CA LYS A 490 0.69 -27.71 8.80
C LYS A 490 1.29 -27.73 7.39
N ALA A 491 0.44 -27.61 6.37
CA ALA A 491 0.86 -27.53 4.98
C ALA A 491 1.55 -26.19 4.63
N GLY A 492 1.45 -25.19 5.51
CA GLY A 492 2.02 -23.86 5.29
C GLY A 492 1.15 -22.96 4.41
N VAL A 493 -0.11 -23.34 4.16
CA VAL A 493 -1.10 -22.51 3.45
C VAL A 493 -1.80 -21.62 4.49
N ILE A 494 -1.21 -20.47 4.76
CA ILE A 494 -1.58 -19.56 5.85
C ILE A 494 -1.72 -18.13 5.34
N ASP A 495 -2.71 -17.42 5.87
CA ASP A 495 -2.96 -16.01 5.55
C ASP A 495 -2.72 -15.13 6.79
N PRO A 496 -2.27 -13.87 6.63
CA PRO A 496 -2.23 -12.92 7.74
C PRO A 496 -3.65 -12.55 8.19
N LYS A 497 -3.91 -12.64 9.48
CA LYS A 497 -5.22 -12.25 10.04
C LYS A 497 -5.57 -10.79 9.71
N LYS A 498 -4.60 -9.86 9.80
CA LYS A 498 -4.80 -8.43 9.49
C LYS A 498 -5.33 -8.24 8.07
N VAL A 499 -4.75 -8.93 7.09
CA VAL A 499 -5.16 -8.88 5.68
C VAL A 499 -6.61 -9.32 5.51
N ALA A 500 -6.98 -10.50 6.04
CA ALA A 500 -8.34 -11.02 5.95
C ALA A 500 -9.36 -10.09 6.64
N ARG A 501 -9.06 -9.60 7.84
CA ARG A 501 -9.92 -8.68 8.59
C ARG A 501 -10.16 -7.37 7.86
N ILE A 502 -9.10 -6.73 7.38
CA ILE A 502 -9.18 -5.45 6.66
C ILE A 502 -9.93 -5.62 5.34
N ALA A 503 -9.67 -6.70 4.59
CA ALA A 503 -10.39 -7.01 3.36
C ALA A 503 -11.92 -7.10 3.60
N LEU A 504 -12.35 -7.80 4.65
CA LEU A 504 -13.77 -7.91 4.99
C LEU A 504 -14.36 -6.56 5.43
N GLN A 505 -13.69 -5.82 6.29
CA GLN A 505 -14.16 -4.53 6.81
C GLN A 505 -14.32 -3.48 5.69
N ASN A 506 -13.33 -3.34 4.81
CA ASN A 506 -13.40 -2.40 3.70
C ASN A 506 -14.46 -2.81 2.67
N ALA A 507 -14.55 -4.10 2.35
CA ALA A 507 -15.57 -4.65 1.48
C ALA A 507 -16.99 -4.33 1.96
N ALA A 508 -17.26 -4.63 3.23
CA ALA A 508 -18.57 -4.41 3.83
C ALA A 508 -18.92 -2.92 3.94
N SER A 509 -17.95 -2.07 4.30
CA SER A 509 -18.14 -0.63 4.41
C SER A 509 -18.64 -0.04 3.09
N VAL A 510 -17.94 -0.29 1.99
CA VAL A 510 -18.29 0.26 0.68
C VAL A 510 -19.55 -0.41 0.11
N ALA A 511 -19.67 -1.74 0.21
CA ALA A 511 -20.86 -2.44 -0.26
C ALA A 511 -22.13 -1.95 0.46
N SER A 512 -22.07 -1.69 1.77
CA SER A 512 -23.18 -1.14 2.55
C SER A 512 -23.58 0.28 2.11
N LEU A 513 -22.59 1.13 1.76
CA LEU A 513 -22.87 2.45 1.20
C LEU A 513 -23.59 2.35 -0.14
N LEU A 514 -23.12 1.45 -1.02
CA LEU A 514 -23.78 1.21 -2.31
C LEU A 514 -25.20 0.66 -2.15
N LEU A 515 -25.46 -0.22 -1.16
CA LEU A 515 -26.78 -0.77 -0.87
C LEU A 515 -27.78 0.29 -0.40
N THR A 516 -27.29 1.30 0.33
CA THR A 516 -28.11 2.40 0.84
C THR A 516 -28.25 3.56 -0.15
N THR A 517 -27.63 3.46 -1.35
CA THR A 517 -27.70 4.50 -2.38
C THR A 517 -29.01 4.39 -3.15
N GLU A 518 -29.74 5.51 -3.24
CA GLU A 518 -31.02 5.63 -3.94
C GLU A 518 -30.92 6.48 -5.20
N CYS A 519 -29.93 7.38 -5.26
CA CYS A 519 -29.74 8.32 -6.35
C CYS A 519 -28.27 8.39 -6.77
N ALA A 520 -28.03 8.40 -8.07
CA ALA A 520 -26.71 8.63 -8.65
C ALA A 520 -26.74 9.87 -9.55
N ILE A 521 -25.73 10.73 -9.43
CA ILE A 521 -25.63 12.00 -10.14
C ILE A 521 -24.33 12.04 -10.93
N ALA A 522 -24.41 12.14 -12.26
CA ALA A 522 -23.26 12.25 -13.14
C ALA A 522 -23.29 13.52 -13.98
N GLU A 523 -22.16 13.93 -14.53
CA GLU A 523 -22.13 14.97 -15.56
C GLU A 523 -22.67 14.44 -16.88
N LYS A 524 -23.60 15.17 -17.48
CA LYS A 524 -24.11 14.81 -18.80
C LYS A 524 -22.98 14.93 -19.83
N PRO A 525 -22.77 13.92 -20.68
CA PRO A 525 -21.79 14.02 -21.74
C PRO A 525 -22.05 15.27 -22.60
N GLU A 526 -21.04 16.09 -22.80
CA GLU A 526 -21.17 17.17 -23.79
C GLU A 526 -21.31 16.51 -25.16
N PRO A 527 -22.29 16.97 -25.99
CA PRO A 527 -22.36 16.52 -27.37
C PRO A 527 -21.01 16.84 -28.03
N LYS A 528 -20.39 15.86 -28.66
CA LYS A 528 -19.22 16.10 -29.51
C LYS A 528 -19.61 17.25 -30.47
N LYS A 529 -18.99 18.43 -30.27
CA LYS A 529 -19.06 19.47 -31.27
C LYS A 529 -18.44 18.88 -32.53
N ASP A 530 -19.26 18.61 -33.56
CA ASP A 530 -18.74 18.36 -34.88
C ASP A 530 -17.79 19.52 -35.20
N MET A 531 -16.50 19.26 -35.28
CA MET A 531 -15.57 20.23 -35.79
C MET A 531 -16.05 20.54 -37.21
N PRO A 532 -16.29 21.83 -37.52
CA PRO A 532 -16.62 22.16 -38.89
C PRO A 532 -15.54 21.59 -39.81
N ALA A 533 -15.96 20.80 -40.81
CA ALA A 533 -15.04 20.29 -41.80
C ALA A 533 -14.20 21.47 -42.30
N MET A 534 -12.87 21.39 -42.20
CA MET A 534 -12.00 22.38 -42.83
C MET A 534 -12.44 22.50 -44.27
N PRO A 535 -12.68 23.71 -44.77
CA PRO A 535 -12.97 23.87 -46.19
C PRO A 535 -11.79 23.30 -46.98
N ASP A 536 -12.13 22.38 -47.85
CA ASP A 536 -11.21 21.79 -48.82
C ASP A 536 -10.61 22.94 -49.66
N MET A 537 -9.35 23.29 -49.36
CA MET A 537 -8.58 24.21 -50.20
C MET A 537 -8.07 23.40 -51.40
N GLY A 538 -9.05 22.86 -52.13
CA GLY A 538 -8.85 22.34 -53.47
C GLY A 538 -8.83 23.46 -54.47
N GLY A 539 -7.72 23.67 -55.13
CA GLY A 539 -7.73 24.37 -56.41
C GLY A 539 -6.96 25.69 -56.46
N MET A 540 -5.65 25.65 -56.50
CA MET A 540 -4.91 26.59 -57.31
C MET A 540 -3.83 25.84 -58.06
N GLY A 541 -4.31 25.17 -59.13
CA GLY A 541 -3.47 24.67 -60.20
C GLY A 541 -3.15 25.79 -61.17
N GLY A 542 -1.88 25.83 -61.60
CA GLY A 542 -1.51 26.34 -62.92
C GLY A 542 -1.05 27.76 -62.96
N MET A 543 0.28 27.91 -63.09
CA MET A 543 0.93 28.72 -64.13
C MET A 543 2.41 28.34 -64.09
N GLY A 544 2.86 27.71 -64.98
CA GLY A 544 3.43 27.61 -66.25
C GLY A 544 4.63 28.53 -66.47
N GLY A 545 5.80 27.92 -66.66
CA GLY A 545 6.72 28.28 -67.73
C GLY A 545 7.77 29.33 -67.42
N MET A 546 8.93 28.92 -67.77
CA MET A 546 10.05 29.66 -68.38
C MET A 546 11.25 30.00 -67.47
N TYR A 547 12.23 29.40 -67.91
CA TYR A 547 13.68 29.43 -68.04
C TYR A 547 14.46 28.55 -67.10
#